data_36e7b8182a0f6c3c6ba4b19271c2c81f
#
_entry.id   36e7b8182a0f6c3c6ba4b19271c2c81f
#
_cell.length_a   1.000
_cell.length_b   1.000
_cell.length_c   1.000
_cell.angle_alpha   90.00
_cell.angle_beta   90.00
_cell.angle_gamma   90.00
#
_symmetry.space_group_name_H-M   'P 1'
#
loop_
_entity.id
_entity.type
_entity.pdbx_description
1 polymer ?
#
loop_
_entity_poly.entity_id
_entity_poly.type
_entity_poly.pdbx_seq_one_letter_code
_entity_poly.pdbx_strand_id
1 'polypeptide(L)'
;KARRTLNELAVLSSPKARVIRDGLEVEISVSEVVADDLLSLLPGDQVVVDGTVVNETGLEIDESLLTGESDPVDKVINDSVLSGSFVSAGSGLYVATRIGGDAYASSLAEEARRFKLANSELKAGVNSILKWLFFIIPPASILLLLRLLAEEDVWNEAIRGTVAGAVAAVPDGLVLLTSLSFIVGVVALARRQ
;
A
#
# COMPACT_ATOMS: atom_id res chain seq x y z
N LYS A 1 14.72 -14.02 -20.05
CA LYS A 1 15.15 -15.13 -19.16
C LYS A 1 14.76 -14.84 -17.71
N ALA A 2 15.19 -13.72 -17.10
CA ALA A 2 14.91 -13.39 -15.69
C ALA A 2 13.41 -13.41 -15.30
N ARG A 3 12.53 -12.90 -16.18
CA ARG A 3 11.07 -12.89 -15.92
C ARG A 3 10.44 -14.29 -15.91
N ARG A 4 11.01 -15.23 -16.65
CA ARG A 4 10.54 -16.62 -16.71
C ARG A 4 10.96 -17.38 -15.44
N THR A 5 12.18 -17.18 -14.99
CA THR A 5 12.69 -17.75 -13.74
C THR A 5 11.97 -17.20 -12.51
N LEU A 6 11.61 -15.87 -12.51
CA LEU A 6 10.79 -15.27 -11.47
C LEU A 6 9.38 -15.85 -11.42
N ASN A 7 8.75 -16.10 -12.58
CA ASN A 7 7.45 -16.74 -12.63
C ASN A 7 7.49 -18.20 -12.17
N GLU A 8 8.55 -18.95 -12.50
CA GLU A 8 8.73 -20.33 -12.04
C GLU A 8 8.94 -20.38 -10.51
N LEU A 9 9.70 -19.45 -9.94
CA LEU A 9 9.87 -19.31 -8.49
C LEU A 9 8.57 -18.87 -7.80
N ALA A 10 7.78 -18.00 -8.40
CA ALA A 10 6.50 -17.57 -7.87
C ALA A 10 5.48 -18.71 -7.80
N VAL A 11 5.48 -19.62 -8.77
CA VAL A 11 4.63 -20.83 -8.75
C VAL A 11 5.04 -21.79 -7.63
N LEU A 12 6.34 -21.94 -7.37
CA LEU A 12 6.85 -22.76 -6.28
C LEU A 12 6.61 -22.17 -4.88
N SER A 13 6.42 -20.86 -4.80
CA SER A 13 6.17 -20.09 -3.56
C SER A 13 4.69 -19.75 -3.36
N SER A 14 3.78 -20.18 -4.26
CA SER A 14 2.35 -19.92 -4.10
C SER A 14 1.80 -20.68 -2.90
N PRO A 15 1.07 -20.02 -1.99
CA PRO A 15 0.45 -20.70 -0.87
C PRO A 15 -0.55 -21.75 -1.41
N LYS A 16 -0.59 -22.88 -0.74
CA LYS A 16 -1.48 -23.98 -1.04
C LYS A 16 -2.54 -24.09 0.03
N ALA A 17 -3.70 -24.64 -0.35
CA ALA A 17 -4.81 -24.89 0.54
C ALA A 17 -5.04 -26.39 0.65
N ARG A 18 -5.29 -26.88 1.85
CA ARG A 18 -5.74 -28.24 2.09
C ARG A 18 -7.27 -28.26 2.16
N VAL A 19 -7.90 -28.85 1.17
CA VAL A 19 -9.35 -28.96 1.08
C VAL A 19 -9.80 -30.38 1.22
N ILE A 20 -10.96 -30.60 1.82
CA ILE A 20 -11.60 -31.91 1.95
C ILE A 20 -12.75 -31.96 0.95
N ARG A 21 -12.56 -32.73 -0.12
CA ARG A 21 -13.57 -32.99 -1.16
C ARG A 21 -13.81 -34.49 -1.27
N ASP A 22 -15.06 -34.91 -1.33
CA ASP A 22 -15.45 -36.33 -1.39
C ASP A 22 -14.85 -37.18 -0.25
N GLY A 23 -14.64 -36.57 0.92
CA GLY A 23 -14.04 -37.22 2.09
C GLY A 23 -12.54 -37.43 2.02
N LEU A 24 -11.85 -36.88 1.00
CA LEU A 24 -10.41 -36.97 0.83
C LEU A 24 -9.79 -35.56 1.01
N GLU A 25 -8.68 -35.48 1.76
CA GLU A 25 -7.88 -34.28 1.87
C GLU A 25 -6.96 -34.14 0.67
N VAL A 26 -7.08 -33.02 -0.05
CA VAL A 26 -6.32 -32.72 -1.27
C VAL A 26 -5.68 -31.34 -1.14
N GLU A 27 -4.42 -31.24 -1.53
CA GLU A 27 -3.70 -29.96 -1.58
C GLU A 27 -3.88 -29.31 -2.95
N ILE A 28 -4.48 -28.11 -2.97
CA ILE A 28 -4.76 -27.35 -4.19
C ILE A 28 -4.16 -25.93 -4.13
N SER A 29 -4.09 -25.26 -5.27
CA SER A 29 -3.74 -23.84 -5.30
C SER A 29 -4.85 -23.01 -4.65
N VAL A 30 -4.48 -21.92 -3.95
CA VAL A 30 -5.47 -20.98 -3.36
C VAL A 30 -6.43 -20.43 -4.42
N SER A 31 -5.99 -20.30 -5.67
CA SER A 31 -6.82 -19.84 -6.79
C SER A 31 -7.91 -20.84 -7.22
N GLU A 32 -7.82 -22.10 -6.77
CA GLU A 32 -8.77 -23.18 -7.07
C GLU A 32 -9.76 -23.43 -5.94
N VAL A 33 -9.62 -22.70 -4.82
CA VAL A 33 -10.58 -22.72 -3.70
C VAL A 33 -11.87 -22.04 -4.14
N VAL A 34 -12.98 -22.69 -3.88
CA VAL A 34 -14.34 -22.17 -4.15
C VAL A 34 -15.11 -21.95 -2.85
N ALA A 35 -16.18 -21.14 -2.92
CA ALA A 35 -17.07 -20.98 -1.78
C ALA A 35 -17.64 -22.34 -1.38
N ASP A 36 -17.88 -22.51 -0.09
CA ASP A 36 -18.35 -23.75 0.56
C ASP A 36 -17.33 -24.91 0.55
N ASP A 37 -16.08 -24.72 0.08
CA ASP A 37 -15.03 -25.71 0.31
C ASP A 37 -14.77 -25.86 1.81
N LEU A 38 -14.58 -27.10 2.24
CA LEU A 38 -14.13 -27.43 3.59
C LEU A 38 -12.61 -27.48 3.63
N LEU A 39 -11.98 -26.62 4.40
CA LEU A 39 -10.52 -26.52 4.52
C LEU A 39 -10.03 -27.01 5.88
N SER A 40 -8.84 -27.61 5.85
CA SER A 40 -8.13 -28.10 7.03
C SER A 40 -7.04 -27.08 7.46
N LEU A 41 -6.92 -26.87 8.76
CA LEU A 41 -5.92 -26.00 9.40
C LEU A 41 -5.08 -26.82 10.39
N LEU A 42 -3.75 -26.70 10.26
CA LEU A 42 -2.77 -27.27 11.19
C LEU A 42 -1.83 -26.16 11.67
N PRO A 43 -1.11 -26.37 12.79
CA PRO A 43 -0.18 -25.38 13.31
C PRO A 43 0.84 -24.92 12.27
N GLY A 44 0.99 -23.60 12.12
CA GLY A 44 1.84 -22.96 11.14
C GLY A 44 1.20 -22.72 9.77
N ASP A 45 -0.02 -23.20 9.54
CA ASP A 45 -0.73 -22.91 8.30
C ASP A 45 -1.22 -21.48 8.24
N GLN A 46 -1.26 -20.94 7.04
CA GLN A 46 -1.92 -19.68 6.75
C GLN A 46 -3.38 -19.92 6.41
N VAL A 47 -4.28 -19.14 6.99
CA VAL A 47 -5.67 -19.05 6.55
C VAL A 47 -5.68 -18.34 5.20
N VAL A 48 -6.01 -19.09 4.14
CA VAL A 48 -5.86 -18.61 2.74
C VAL A 48 -7.09 -17.90 2.20
N VAL A 49 -8.28 -18.21 2.74
CA VAL A 49 -9.56 -17.57 2.41
C VAL A 49 -10.35 -17.35 3.69
N ASP A 50 -11.27 -16.37 3.69
CA ASP A 50 -12.11 -16.16 4.86
C ASP A 50 -13.14 -17.30 4.99
N GLY A 51 -13.47 -17.65 6.23
CA GLY A 51 -14.41 -18.72 6.46
C GLY A 51 -14.97 -18.76 7.88
N THR A 52 -15.73 -19.82 8.13
CA THR A 52 -16.35 -20.09 9.44
C THR A 52 -15.88 -21.45 9.96
N VAL A 53 -15.43 -21.50 11.20
CA VAL A 53 -14.99 -22.73 11.86
C VAL A 53 -16.16 -23.68 12.05
N VAL A 54 -16.01 -24.92 11.63
CA VAL A 54 -17.02 -25.99 11.78
C VAL A 54 -16.55 -27.10 12.71
N ASN A 55 -15.25 -27.24 12.91
CA ASN A 55 -14.65 -28.17 13.87
C ASN A 55 -13.34 -27.58 14.38
N GLU A 56 -12.99 -27.84 15.64
CA GLU A 56 -11.74 -27.36 16.22
C GLU A 56 -11.23 -28.29 17.31
N THR A 57 -9.92 -28.22 17.58
CA THR A 57 -9.23 -28.87 18.68
C THR A 57 -8.18 -27.91 19.21
N GLY A 58 -8.64 -26.98 20.10
CA GLY A 58 -7.79 -25.94 20.68
C GLY A 58 -7.20 -25.01 19.63
N LEU A 59 -8.00 -24.57 18.66
CA LEU A 59 -7.55 -23.75 17.54
C LEU A 59 -7.27 -22.31 17.99
N GLU A 60 -6.00 -21.89 17.92
CA GLU A 60 -5.55 -20.54 18.18
C GLU A 60 -5.04 -19.90 16.87
N ILE A 61 -5.53 -18.71 16.55
CA ILE A 61 -5.19 -17.98 15.33
C ILE A 61 -4.46 -16.67 15.68
N ASP A 62 -3.29 -16.47 15.11
CA ASP A 62 -2.55 -15.21 15.13
C ASP A 62 -3.09 -14.28 14.02
N GLU A 63 -3.79 -13.24 14.43
CA GLU A 63 -4.35 -12.20 13.57
C GLU A 63 -3.52 -10.90 13.59
N SER A 64 -2.31 -10.92 14.16
CA SER A 64 -1.46 -9.73 14.37
C SER A 64 -1.16 -8.95 13.09
N LEU A 65 -1.00 -9.62 11.96
CA LEU A 65 -0.78 -8.97 10.66
C LEU A 65 -2.01 -8.19 10.18
N LEU A 66 -3.20 -8.51 10.68
CA LEU A 66 -4.47 -7.90 10.27
C LEU A 66 -4.93 -6.82 11.27
N THR A 67 -4.79 -7.10 12.56
CA THR A 67 -5.30 -6.27 13.66
C THR A 67 -4.21 -5.41 14.32
N GLY A 68 -2.95 -5.87 14.26
CA GLY A 68 -1.83 -5.29 14.99
C GLY A 68 -1.72 -5.78 16.45
N GLU A 69 -2.62 -6.62 16.91
CA GLU A 69 -2.61 -7.23 18.26
C GLU A 69 -1.77 -8.52 18.23
N SER A 70 -0.83 -8.65 19.16
CA SER A 70 0.15 -9.76 19.13
C SER A 70 -0.34 -11.05 19.80
N ASP A 71 -1.43 -11.00 20.55
CA ASP A 71 -1.94 -12.17 21.26
C ASP A 71 -2.80 -13.04 20.31
N PRO A 72 -2.53 -14.35 20.22
CA PRO A 72 -3.37 -15.27 19.46
C PRO A 72 -4.80 -15.30 20.02
N VAL A 73 -5.77 -15.49 19.12
CA VAL A 73 -7.20 -15.54 19.45
C VAL A 73 -7.69 -16.98 19.39
N ASP A 74 -8.30 -17.45 20.48
CA ASP A 74 -8.99 -18.73 20.53
C ASP A 74 -10.19 -18.69 19.59
N LYS A 75 -10.31 -19.69 18.70
CA LYS A 75 -11.43 -19.84 17.78
C LYS A 75 -12.26 -21.07 18.13
N VAL A 76 -13.55 -20.85 18.29
CA VAL A 76 -14.52 -21.93 18.53
C VAL A 76 -15.43 -22.12 17.32
N ILE A 77 -16.23 -23.19 17.36
CA ILE A 77 -17.20 -23.49 16.27
C ILE A 77 -18.12 -22.29 16.06
N ASN A 78 -18.35 -21.93 14.79
CA ASN A 78 -19.06 -20.77 14.26
C ASN A 78 -18.28 -19.44 14.32
N ASP A 79 -17.06 -19.40 14.82
CA ASP A 79 -16.23 -18.21 14.73
C ASP A 79 -15.73 -17.99 13.30
N SER A 80 -15.51 -16.73 12.96
CA SER A 80 -14.91 -16.36 11.68
C SER A 80 -13.39 -16.47 11.74
N VAL A 81 -12.78 -16.98 10.67
CA VAL A 81 -11.34 -16.92 10.39
C VAL A 81 -11.12 -16.05 9.19
N LEU A 82 -10.06 -15.23 9.24
CA LEU A 82 -9.76 -14.23 8.23
C LEU A 82 -8.53 -14.63 7.42
N SER A 83 -8.60 -14.46 6.12
CA SER A 83 -7.46 -14.68 5.22
C SER A 83 -6.28 -13.79 5.59
N GLY A 84 -5.07 -14.36 5.56
CA GLY A 84 -3.84 -13.64 5.95
C GLY A 84 -3.42 -13.86 7.40
N SER A 85 -4.26 -14.45 8.26
CA SER A 85 -3.87 -14.90 9.60
C SER A 85 -3.15 -16.26 9.56
N PHE A 86 -2.56 -16.66 10.70
CA PHE A 86 -1.81 -17.91 10.84
C PHE A 86 -2.29 -18.73 12.03
N VAL A 87 -2.26 -20.06 11.89
CA VAL A 87 -2.54 -20.96 13.01
C VAL A 87 -1.35 -20.97 13.96
N SER A 88 -1.54 -20.48 15.18
CA SER A 88 -0.55 -20.48 16.26
C SER A 88 -0.45 -21.82 16.94
N ALA A 89 -1.61 -22.41 17.28
CA ALA A 89 -1.70 -23.70 17.95
C ALA A 89 -3.01 -24.42 17.59
N GLY A 90 -3.10 -25.71 17.93
CA GLY A 90 -4.29 -26.53 17.69
C GLY A 90 -4.51 -26.84 16.24
N SER A 91 -5.73 -27.29 15.91
CA SER A 91 -6.15 -27.63 14.55
C SER A 91 -7.64 -27.42 14.38
N GLY A 92 -8.09 -27.30 13.14
CA GLY A 92 -9.52 -27.12 12.88
C GLY A 92 -9.91 -27.33 11.44
N LEU A 93 -11.23 -27.33 11.22
CA LEU A 93 -11.84 -27.30 9.89
C LEU A 93 -12.71 -26.05 9.78
N TYR A 94 -12.65 -25.39 8.63
CA TYR A 94 -13.48 -24.24 8.34
C TYR A 94 -14.06 -24.29 6.93
N VAL A 95 -15.23 -23.71 6.74
CA VAL A 95 -15.89 -23.59 5.45
C VAL A 95 -15.58 -22.22 4.85
N ALA A 96 -15.12 -22.21 3.60
CA ALA A 96 -14.84 -20.99 2.86
C ALA A 96 -16.10 -20.17 2.63
N THR A 97 -16.08 -18.87 2.99
CA THR A 97 -17.21 -17.96 2.81
C THR A 97 -16.90 -16.84 1.83
N ARG A 98 -15.72 -16.23 1.91
CA ARG A 98 -15.25 -15.17 1.01
C ARG A 98 -13.93 -15.58 0.39
N ILE A 99 -13.87 -15.57 -0.94
CA ILE A 99 -12.74 -16.05 -1.72
C ILE A 99 -12.18 -14.97 -2.66
N GLY A 100 -10.96 -15.16 -3.11
CA GLY A 100 -10.32 -14.31 -4.13
C GLY A 100 -10.26 -12.82 -3.74
N GLY A 101 -10.85 -11.95 -4.58
CA GLY A 101 -10.86 -10.50 -4.36
C GLY A 101 -11.69 -10.03 -3.17
N ASP A 102 -12.71 -10.82 -2.77
CA ASP A 102 -13.61 -10.49 -1.66
C ASP A 102 -13.07 -10.93 -0.30
N ALA A 103 -11.98 -11.69 -0.28
CA ALA A 103 -11.29 -12.09 0.95
C ALA A 103 -10.69 -10.88 1.67
N TYR A 104 -10.66 -10.91 3.01
CA TYR A 104 -10.24 -9.80 3.86
C TYR A 104 -8.84 -9.28 3.53
N ALA A 105 -7.86 -10.17 3.38
CA ALA A 105 -6.50 -9.79 3.01
C ALA A 105 -6.43 -9.08 1.65
N SER A 106 -7.24 -9.50 0.67
CA SER A 106 -7.31 -8.88 -0.65
C SER A 106 -7.90 -7.48 -0.59
N SER A 107 -8.98 -7.30 0.18
CA SER A 107 -9.63 -5.99 0.38
C SER A 107 -8.69 -4.99 1.07
N LEU A 108 -7.96 -5.44 2.09
CA LEU A 108 -6.97 -4.63 2.80
C LEU A 108 -5.80 -4.21 1.89
N ALA A 109 -5.32 -5.14 1.05
CA ALA A 109 -4.26 -4.87 0.08
C ALA A 109 -4.71 -3.86 -1.00
N GLU A 110 -5.97 -3.92 -1.43
CA GLU A 110 -6.53 -2.97 -2.40
C GLU A 110 -6.71 -1.58 -1.79
N GLU A 111 -7.17 -1.48 -0.55
CA GLU A 111 -7.28 -0.22 0.18
C GLU A 111 -5.90 0.44 0.36
N ALA A 112 -4.88 -0.32 0.73
CA ALA A 112 -3.50 0.15 0.81
C ALA A 112 -2.96 0.63 -0.54
N ARG A 113 -3.33 -0.01 -1.66
CA ARG A 113 -2.98 0.43 -3.02
C ARG A 113 -3.66 1.74 -3.38
N ARG A 114 -4.94 1.92 -3.06
CA ARG A 114 -5.67 3.17 -3.31
C ARG A 114 -5.03 4.34 -2.57
N PHE A 115 -4.61 4.14 -1.33
CA PHE A 115 -3.90 5.17 -0.55
C PHE A 115 -2.56 5.56 -1.18
N LYS A 116 -1.83 4.61 -1.75
CA LYS A 116 -0.55 4.85 -2.44
C LYS A 116 -0.71 5.61 -3.76
N LEU A 117 -1.81 5.37 -4.50
CA LEU A 117 -2.13 6.06 -5.74
C LEU A 117 -2.50 7.53 -5.51
N ALA A 118 -3.30 7.84 -4.49
CA ALA A 118 -3.69 9.21 -4.15
C ALA A 118 -2.46 10.09 -3.81
N ASN A 119 -1.48 9.54 -3.07
CA ASN A 119 -0.22 10.23 -2.77
C ASN A 119 0.67 10.43 -4.01
N SER A 120 0.57 9.55 -5.01
CA SER A 120 1.31 9.66 -6.28
C SER A 120 0.74 10.75 -7.18
N GLU A 121 -0.58 10.94 -7.23
CA GLU A 121 -1.22 11.96 -8.08
C GLU A 121 -0.94 13.38 -7.60
N LEU A 122 -0.97 13.63 -6.29
CA LEU A 122 -0.58 14.92 -5.70
C LEU A 122 0.88 15.26 -5.99
N LYS A 123 1.79 14.30 -5.85
CA LYS A 123 3.21 14.49 -6.20
C LYS A 123 3.40 14.74 -7.69
N ALA A 124 2.66 14.05 -8.55
CA ALA A 124 2.72 14.26 -9.99
C ALA A 124 2.21 15.66 -10.38
N GLY A 125 1.14 16.15 -9.76
CA GLY A 125 0.62 17.49 -9.95
C GLY A 125 1.63 18.58 -9.55
N VAL A 126 2.21 18.48 -8.35
CA VAL A 126 3.24 19.43 -7.86
C VAL A 126 4.48 19.39 -8.75
N ASN A 127 4.97 18.21 -9.13
CA ASN A 127 6.10 18.07 -10.05
C ASN A 127 5.82 18.70 -11.44
N SER A 128 4.59 18.59 -11.93
CA SER A 128 4.20 19.22 -13.18
C SER A 128 4.26 20.74 -13.11
N ILE A 129 3.75 21.33 -12.03
CA ILE A 129 3.80 22.78 -11.80
C ILE A 129 5.26 23.26 -11.69
N LEU A 130 6.09 22.56 -10.91
CA LEU A 130 7.52 22.89 -10.78
C LEU A 130 8.26 22.80 -12.12
N LYS A 131 7.92 21.83 -12.95
CA LYS A 131 8.50 21.66 -14.29
C LYS A 131 8.14 22.83 -15.21
N TRP A 132 6.88 23.30 -15.19
CA TRP A 132 6.46 24.48 -15.92
C TRP A 132 7.17 25.74 -15.45
N LEU A 133 7.31 25.96 -14.14
CA LEU A 133 8.03 27.07 -13.57
C LEU A 133 9.51 27.06 -13.97
N PHE A 134 10.13 25.89 -13.97
CA PHE A 134 11.51 25.74 -14.45
C PHE A 134 11.72 26.15 -15.91
N PHE A 135 10.73 26.02 -16.76
CA PHE A 135 10.79 26.45 -18.16
C PHE A 135 10.43 27.93 -18.35
N ILE A 136 9.64 28.54 -17.47
CA ILE A 136 9.16 29.92 -17.60
C ILE A 136 10.12 30.91 -16.90
N ILE A 137 10.64 30.57 -15.73
CA ILE A 137 11.47 31.47 -14.94
C ILE A 137 12.78 31.87 -15.64
N PRO A 138 13.59 30.96 -16.21
CA PRO A 138 14.85 31.34 -16.85
C PRO A 138 14.68 32.31 -18.02
N PRO A 139 13.80 32.09 -19.00
CA PRO A 139 13.62 33.03 -20.10
C PRO A 139 13.05 34.37 -19.62
N ALA A 140 12.15 34.40 -18.65
CA ALA A 140 11.63 35.61 -18.05
C ALA A 140 12.74 36.40 -17.33
N SER A 141 13.62 35.70 -16.61
CA SER A 141 14.79 36.30 -15.92
C SER A 141 15.80 36.89 -16.91
N ILE A 142 16.05 36.21 -18.04
CA ILE A 142 16.92 36.69 -19.10
C ILE A 142 16.33 37.98 -19.71
N LEU A 143 15.03 38.00 -19.97
CA LEU A 143 14.35 39.16 -20.55
C LEU A 143 14.35 40.35 -19.60
N LEU A 144 14.18 40.10 -18.29
CA LEU A 144 14.31 41.12 -17.24
C LEU A 144 15.72 41.67 -17.16
N LEU A 145 16.74 40.80 -17.22
CA LEU A 145 18.13 41.19 -17.23
C LEU A 145 18.47 42.09 -18.42
N LEU A 146 18.04 41.71 -19.64
CA LEU A 146 18.25 42.48 -20.84
C LEU A 146 17.60 43.88 -20.77
N ARG A 147 16.39 43.94 -20.18
CA ARG A 147 15.69 45.22 -19.97
C ARG A 147 16.41 46.13 -18.98
N LEU A 148 16.83 45.60 -17.82
CA LEU A 148 17.54 46.35 -16.78
C LEU A 148 18.92 46.85 -17.29
N LEU A 149 19.62 46.04 -18.10
CA LEU A 149 20.88 46.45 -18.73
C LEU A 149 20.69 47.56 -19.76
N ALA A 150 19.50 47.70 -20.34
CA ALA A 150 19.20 48.76 -21.30
C ALA A 150 18.77 50.08 -20.62
N GLU A 151 18.25 50.02 -19.40
CA GLU A 151 17.75 51.18 -18.65
C GLU A 151 18.77 51.72 -17.63
N GLU A 152 19.70 50.88 -17.12
CA GLU A 152 20.67 51.23 -16.08
C GLU A 152 22.12 51.03 -16.56
N ASP A 153 22.95 52.05 -16.36
CA ASP A 153 24.39 51.98 -16.68
C ASP A 153 25.22 51.15 -15.70
N VAL A 154 24.58 50.52 -14.68
CA VAL A 154 25.26 49.80 -13.61
C VAL A 154 24.93 48.32 -13.59
N TRP A 155 25.85 47.49 -14.08
CA TRP A 155 25.75 46.02 -14.14
C TRP A 155 25.33 45.37 -12.82
N ASN A 156 25.82 45.88 -11.68
CA ASN A 156 25.53 45.30 -10.36
C ASN A 156 24.05 45.41 -9.96
N GLU A 157 23.38 46.48 -10.35
CA GLU A 157 21.97 46.71 -10.04
C GLU A 157 21.06 45.86 -10.93
N ALA A 158 21.40 45.72 -12.21
CA ALA A 158 20.71 44.87 -13.15
C ALA A 158 20.76 43.38 -12.70
N ILE A 159 21.93 42.90 -12.26
CA ILE A 159 22.07 41.51 -11.75
C ILE A 159 21.27 41.33 -10.46
N ARG A 160 21.36 42.27 -9.49
CA ARG A 160 20.60 42.19 -8.23
C ARG A 160 19.10 42.18 -8.47
N GLY A 161 18.58 43.03 -9.34
CA GLY A 161 17.17 43.09 -9.70
C GLY A 161 16.68 41.81 -10.36
N THR A 162 17.48 41.25 -11.28
CA THR A 162 17.15 39.98 -11.93
C THR A 162 17.12 38.79 -10.97
N VAL A 163 18.13 38.71 -10.08
CA VAL A 163 18.17 37.63 -9.07
C VAL A 163 17.00 37.76 -8.10
N ALA A 164 16.71 39.00 -7.63
CA ALA A 164 15.57 39.22 -6.75
C ALA A 164 14.24 38.85 -7.41
N GLY A 165 14.04 39.20 -8.68
CA GLY A 165 12.86 38.84 -9.46
C GLY A 165 12.74 37.34 -9.68
N ALA A 166 13.85 36.66 -9.97
CA ALA A 166 13.87 35.20 -10.14
C ALA A 166 13.53 34.47 -8.84
N VAL A 167 14.07 34.90 -7.70
CA VAL A 167 13.77 34.32 -6.37
C VAL A 167 12.32 34.59 -5.99
N ALA A 168 11.79 35.80 -6.22
CA ALA A 168 10.39 36.11 -5.94
C ALA A 168 9.38 35.31 -6.79
N ALA A 169 9.80 34.83 -7.96
CA ALA A 169 8.98 33.99 -8.83
C ALA A 169 8.86 32.53 -8.35
N VAL A 170 9.69 32.10 -7.39
CA VAL A 170 9.58 30.74 -6.80
C VAL A 170 8.45 30.70 -5.78
N PRO A 171 7.44 29.83 -5.94
CA PRO A 171 6.32 29.76 -5.01
C PRO A 171 6.70 29.01 -3.72
N ASP A 172 7.42 29.65 -2.82
CA ASP A 172 7.86 29.08 -1.54
C ASP A 172 6.68 28.54 -0.72
N GLY A 173 5.51 29.18 -0.83
CA GLY A 173 4.29 28.74 -0.19
C GLY A 173 3.82 27.35 -0.63
N LEU A 174 4.07 26.94 -1.88
CA LEU A 174 3.70 25.63 -2.38
C LEU A 174 4.54 24.52 -1.72
N VAL A 175 5.83 24.75 -1.56
CA VAL A 175 6.77 23.82 -0.90
C VAL A 175 6.44 23.71 0.58
N LEU A 176 6.14 24.85 1.22
CA LEU A 176 5.75 24.87 2.63
C LEU A 176 4.43 24.14 2.88
N LEU A 177 3.42 24.36 2.04
CA LEU A 177 2.10 23.74 2.14
C LEU A 177 2.17 22.21 1.94
N THR A 178 2.97 21.73 1.00
CA THR A 178 3.17 20.29 0.79
C THR A 178 3.88 19.64 1.97
N SER A 179 4.90 20.30 2.53
CA SER A 179 5.62 19.83 3.72
C SER A 179 4.72 19.81 4.96
N LEU A 180 3.91 20.85 5.15
CA LEU A 180 2.97 20.96 6.27
C LEU A 180 1.87 19.90 6.18
N SER A 181 1.29 19.68 4.99
CA SER A 181 0.28 18.63 4.76
C SER A 181 0.83 17.23 5.06
N PHE A 182 2.09 17.00 4.74
CA PHE A 182 2.75 15.73 5.06
C PHE A 182 2.91 15.55 6.59
N ILE A 183 3.36 16.59 7.29
CA ILE A 183 3.52 16.57 8.76
C ILE A 183 2.16 16.35 9.45
N VAL A 184 1.13 17.07 9.00
CA VAL A 184 -0.25 16.92 9.55
C VAL A 184 -0.76 15.50 9.31
N GLY A 185 -0.51 14.92 8.13
CA GLY A 185 -0.86 13.53 7.83
C GLY A 185 -0.18 12.52 8.75
N VAL A 186 1.12 12.68 8.99
CA VAL A 186 1.90 11.82 9.90
C VAL A 186 1.41 11.96 11.35
N VAL A 187 1.15 13.20 11.82
CA VAL A 187 0.63 13.44 13.19
C VAL A 187 -0.78 12.87 13.35
N ALA A 188 -1.63 12.99 12.32
CA ALA A 188 -2.99 12.42 12.37
C ALA A 188 -2.95 10.89 12.42
N LEU A 189 -2.01 10.26 11.72
CA LEU A 189 -1.80 8.80 11.76
C LEU A 189 -1.30 8.35 13.14
N ALA A 190 -0.30 9.07 13.70
CA ALA A 190 0.26 8.76 15.03
C ALA A 190 -0.73 8.93 16.19
N ARG A 191 -1.79 9.74 16.01
CA ARG A 191 -2.84 9.92 17.03
C ARG A 191 -3.96 8.87 16.97
N ARG A 192 -3.95 8.01 15.95
CA ARG A 192 -4.95 6.92 15.78
C ARG A 192 -4.44 5.55 16.26
N GLN A 193 -3.18 5.51 16.68
CA GLN A 193 -2.59 4.40 17.44
C GLN A 193 -2.63 4.75 18.93
#